data_6e14a73187c9437115d77e173b6ce748
#
_entry.id   6e14a73187c9437115d77e173b6ce748
#
_cell.length_a   1.000
_cell.length_b   1.000
_cell.length_c   1.000
_cell.angle_alpha   90.00
_cell.angle_beta   90.00
_cell.angle_gamma   90.00
#
_symmetry.space_group_name_H-M   'P 1'
#
loop_
_entity.id
_entity.type
_entity.pdbx_description
1 polymer ?
#
loop_
_entity_poly.entity_id
_entity_poly.type
_entity_poly.pdbx_seq_one_letter_code
_entity_poly.pdbx_strand_id
1 'polypeptide(L)'
;MKKLLGLLTVLFAGVALYLALTPSRIDPLAWDAPKAPAMTGVMEPNDTLMKAELLGKGQLHGPEDTAVDAQGRVYASQQDGSIIRIGNDGTLEAFANTGGRPLGMAFDAQGTLIVADAFKGLLSIDAQGQIRVLSTE
;
A
#
# COMPACT_ATOMS: atom_id res chain seq x y z
N MET A 1 3.91 46.80 -0.28
CA MET A 1 4.39 45.94 -1.35
C MET A 1 5.88 45.59 -1.22
N LYS A 2 6.82 46.59 -1.19
CA LYS A 2 8.28 46.31 -1.11
C LYS A 2 8.72 45.48 0.10
N LYS A 3 8.14 45.69 1.31
CA LYS A 3 8.44 44.92 2.52
C LYS A 3 7.97 43.45 2.41
N LEU A 4 6.79 43.21 1.80
CA LEU A 4 6.28 41.86 1.57
C LEU A 4 7.14 41.10 0.56
N LEU A 5 7.55 41.76 -0.52
CA LEU A 5 8.45 41.17 -1.52
C LEU A 5 9.79 40.80 -0.90
N GLY A 6 10.39 41.68 -0.07
CA GLY A 6 11.61 41.37 0.65
C GLY A 6 11.49 40.17 1.59
N LEU A 7 10.36 40.06 2.32
CA LEU A 7 10.10 38.89 3.19
C LEU A 7 10.00 37.58 2.40
N LEU A 8 9.30 37.59 1.26
CA LEU A 8 9.15 36.43 0.38
C LEU A 8 10.50 36.00 -0.21
N THR A 9 11.36 36.95 -0.59
CA THR A 9 12.70 36.67 -1.10
C THR A 9 13.57 35.99 -0.03
N VAL A 10 13.56 36.49 1.21
CA VAL A 10 14.29 35.89 2.33
C VAL A 10 13.78 34.50 2.64
N LEU A 11 12.45 34.28 2.66
CA LEU A 11 11.86 32.97 2.89
C LEU A 11 12.28 31.98 1.80
N PHE A 12 12.19 32.37 0.52
CA PHE A 12 12.59 31.54 -0.61
C PHE A 12 14.08 31.19 -0.56
N ALA A 13 14.94 32.18 -0.27
CA ALA A 13 16.38 31.92 -0.11
C ALA A 13 16.67 30.95 1.06
N GLY A 14 15.96 31.10 2.18
CA GLY A 14 16.07 30.19 3.34
C GLY A 14 15.65 28.75 2.99
N VAL A 15 14.54 28.57 2.29
CA VAL A 15 14.10 27.25 1.83
C VAL A 15 15.09 26.64 0.84
N ALA A 16 15.56 27.41 -0.14
CA ALA A 16 16.54 26.94 -1.11
C ALA A 16 17.86 26.51 -0.43
N LEU A 17 18.34 27.31 0.53
CA LEU A 17 19.53 26.99 1.32
C LEU A 17 19.31 25.73 2.16
N TYR A 18 18.16 25.59 2.83
CA TYR A 18 17.82 24.39 3.58
C TYR A 18 17.85 23.14 2.70
N LEU A 19 17.20 23.18 1.53
CA LEU A 19 17.18 22.04 0.59
C LEU A 19 18.59 21.72 0.05
N ALA A 20 19.41 22.72 -0.17
CA ALA A 20 20.80 22.52 -0.65
C ALA A 20 21.72 21.93 0.41
N LEU A 21 21.50 22.24 1.69
CA LEU A 21 22.36 21.79 2.80
C LEU A 21 21.85 20.53 3.49
N THR A 22 20.56 20.17 3.30
CA THR A 22 20.01 18.94 3.88
C THR A 22 20.43 17.75 3.03
N PRO A 23 21.21 16.79 3.55
CA PRO A 23 21.62 15.62 2.78
C PRO A 23 20.39 14.81 2.39
N SER A 24 20.29 14.48 1.11
CA SER A 24 19.28 13.55 0.64
C SER A 24 19.54 12.16 1.26
N ARG A 25 18.50 11.52 1.79
CA ARG A 25 18.58 10.12 2.22
C ARG A 25 18.57 9.16 1.02
N ILE A 26 18.32 9.70 -0.16
CA ILE A 26 18.29 8.94 -1.41
C ILE A 26 19.54 9.33 -2.19
N ASP A 27 20.40 8.37 -2.47
CA ASP A 27 21.57 8.51 -3.35
C ASP A 27 21.23 7.80 -4.68
N PRO A 28 20.62 8.52 -5.64
CA PRO A 28 20.16 7.91 -6.87
C PRO A 28 21.35 7.55 -7.75
N LEU A 29 21.51 6.27 -8.01
CA LEU A 29 22.49 5.77 -8.96
C LEU A 29 21.88 5.75 -10.37
N ALA A 30 22.60 6.32 -11.34
CA ALA A 30 22.21 6.19 -12.75
C ALA A 30 22.32 4.71 -13.15
N TRP A 31 21.26 4.18 -13.74
CA TRP A 31 21.19 2.81 -14.23
C TRP A 31 20.77 2.79 -15.69
N ASP A 32 21.60 2.15 -16.52
CA ASP A 32 21.26 1.92 -17.92
C ASP A 32 20.38 0.68 -18.01
N ALA A 33 19.09 0.89 -18.25
CA ALA A 33 18.15 -0.20 -18.38
C ALA A 33 18.51 -1.11 -19.56
N PRO A 34 18.56 -2.44 -19.39
CA PRO A 34 18.73 -3.35 -20.50
C PRO A 34 17.57 -3.20 -21.48
N LYS A 35 17.85 -3.49 -22.76
CA LYS A 35 16.79 -3.45 -23.78
C LYS A 35 15.65 -4.39 -23.37
N ALA A 36 14.42 -3.89 -23.41
CA ALA A 36 13.25 -4.70 -23.11
C ALA A 36 13.21 -5.95 -24.03
N PRO A 37 12.88 -7.12 -23.47
CA PRO A 37 12.72 -8.33 -24.28
C PRO A 37 11.56 -8.17 -25.28
N ALA A 38 11.60 -8.94 -26.36
CA ALA A 38 10.49 -8.96 -27.31
C ALA A 38 9.22 -9.49 -26.64
N MET A 39 8.08 -8.88 -26.94
CA MET A 39 6.76 -9.29 -26.46
C MET A 39 6.27 -10.52 -27.24
N THR A 40 6.95 -11.66 -27.05
CA THR A 40 6.68 -12.94 -27.75
C THR A 40 6.64 -14.09 -26.76
N GLY A 41 6.02 -15.20 -27.12
CA GLY A 41 5.87 -16.38 -26.28
C GLY A 41 5.06 -16.08 -25.01
N VAL A 42 5.61 -16.33 -23.82
CA VAL A 42 4.92 -16.08 -22.54
C VAL A 42 4.63 -14.60 -22.28
N MET A 43 5.29 -13.69 -22.99
CA MET A 43 5.12 -12.24 -22.90
C MET A 43 4.22 -11.67 -24.00
N GLU A 44 3.66 -12.52 -24.86
CA GLU A 44 2.76 -12.09 -25.91
C GLU A 44 1.51 -11.42 -25.31
N PRO A 45 1.13 -10.23 -25.81
CA PRO A 45 -0.08 -9.56 -25.35
C PRO A 45 -1.30 -10.47 -25.49
N ASN A 46 -2.17 -10.50 -24.46
CA ASN A 46 -3.39 -11.26 -24.46
C ASN A 46 -4.54 -10.48 -23.79
N ASP A 47 -5.74 -10.97 -23.89
CA ASP A 47 -6.96 -10.38 -23.38
C ASP A 47 -7.52 -11.09 -22.15
N THR A 48 -6.76 -11.99 -21.52
CA THR A 48 -7.22 -12.85 -20.43
C THR A 48 -7.81 -12.03 -19.27
N LEU A 49 -7.16 -10.92 -18.90
CA LEU A 49 -7.61 -10.02 -17.82
C LEU A 49 -8.88 -9.24 -18.19
N MET A 50 -9.25 -9.15 -19.47
CA MET A 50 -10.52 -8.50 -19.87
C MET A 50 -11.75 -9.28 -19.41
N LYS A 51 -11.58 -10.57 -19.04
CA LYS A 51 -12.62 -11.45 -18.51
C LYS A 51 -12.64 -11.49 -16.98
N ALA A 52 -11.74 -10.73 -16.31
CA ALA A 52 -11.67 -10.71 -14.86
C ALA A 52 -12.87 -9.96 -14.27
N GLU A 53 -13.41 -10.49 -13.18
CA GLU A 53 -14.41 -9.82 -12.37
C GLU A 53 -13.75 -8.92 -11.34
N LEU A 54 -14.26 -7.69 -11.20
CA LEU A 54 -13.75 -6.72 -10.22
C LEU A 54 -14.57 -6.85 -8.93
N LEU A 55 -13.99 -7.50 -7.92
CA LEU A 55 -14.61 -7.62 -6.61
C LEU A 55 -14.62 -6.27 -5.90
N GLY A 56 -15.74 -5.93 -5.24
CA GLY A 56 -15.87 -4.71 -4.45
C GLY A 56 -15.73 -3.40 -5.22
N LYS A 57 -15.94 -3.40 -6.54
CA LYS A 57 -15.84 -2.22 -7.39
C LYS A 57 -16.69 -1.05 -6.87
N GLY A 58 -16.03 0.08 -6.59
CA GLY A 58 -16.67 1.30 -6.08
C GLY A 58 -17.06 1.25 -4.60
N GLN A 59 -16.72 0.18 -3.88
CA GLN A 59 -16.99 0.01 -2.45
C GLN A 59 -15.71 -0.05 -1.61
N LEU A 60 -14.55 -0.24 -2.25
CA LEU A 60 -13.24 -0.21 -1.60
C LEU A 60 -12.57 1.15 -1.84
N HIS A 61 -11.83 1.64 -0.85
CA HIS A 61 -11.17 2.94 -0.87
C HIS A 61 -9.64 2.79 -0.80
N GLY A 62 -8.97 2.94 -1.95
CA GLY A 62 -7.52 2.82 -2.06
C GLY A 62 -6.99 1.48 -1.54
N PRO A 63 -7.46 0.33 -2.08
CA PRO A 63 -6.93 -0.96 -1.68
C PRO A 63 -5.45 -1.06 -2.04
N GLU A 64 -4.62 -1.52 -1.08
CA GLU A 64 -3.18 -1.59 -1.23
C GLU A 64 -2.73 -3.04 -1.52
N ASP A 65 -3.32 -4.02 -0.81
CA ASP A 65 -2.98 -5.43 -0.96
C ASP A 65 -4.20 -6.33 -0.71
N THR A 66 -4.10 -7.57 -1.15
CA THR A 66 -5.12 -8.59 -0.94
C THR A 66 -4.52 -9.91 -0.45
N ALA A 67 -5.21 -10.57 0.47
CA ALA A 67 -4.89 -11.93 0.91
C ALA A 67 -6.12 -12.82 0.77
N VAL A 68 -5.91 -14.12 0.58
CA VAL A 68 -6.99 -15.11 0.47
C VAL A 68 -6.83 -16.15 1.56
N ASP A 69 -7.88 -16.42 2.30
CA ASP A 69 -7.87 -17.44 3.34
C ASP A 69 -8.13 -18.85 2.79
N ALA A 70 -8.02 -19.86 3.66
CA ALA A 70 -8.24 -21.26 3.30
C ALA A 70 -9.68 -21.58 2.85
N GLN A 71 -10.65 -20.69 3.13
CA GLN A 71 -12.03 -20.78 2.71
C GLN A 71 -12.31 -20.06 1.38
N GLY A 72 -11.29 -19.45 0.77
CA GLY A 72 -11.39 -18.69 -0.47
C GLY A 72 -11.96 -17.28 -0.33
N ARG A 73 -12.11 -16.77 0.91
CA ARG A 73 -12.54 -15.40 1.14
C ARG A 73 -11.38 -14.45 0.89
N VAL A 74 -11.64 -13.32 0.26
CA VAL A 74 -10.64 -12.30 -0.06
C VAL A 74 -10.64 -11.22 1.01
N TYR A 75 -9.45 -10.83 1.45
CA TYR A 75 -9.26 -9.72 2.38
C TYR A 75 -8.54 -8.60 1.64
N ALA A 76 -9.03 -7.38 1.75
CA ALA A 76 -8.46 -6.20 1.12
C ALA A 76 -8.08 -5.16 2.18
N SER A 77 -6.80 -4.78 2.23
CA SER A 77 -6.33 -3.66 3.04
C SER A 77 -6.67 -2.34 2.37
N GLN A 78 -7.04 -1.32 3.15
CA GLN A 78 -7.37 0.00 2.65
C GLN A 78 -6.50 1.08 3.29
N GLN A 79 -6.37 2.22 2.59
CA GLN A 79 -5.51 3.31 3.04
C GLN A 79 -5.93 3.97 4.35
N ASP A 80 -7.19 3.78 4.80
CA ASP A 80 -7.74 4.33 6.03
C ASP A 80 -7.54 3.42 7.26
N GLY A 81 -6.80 2.34 7.09
CA GLY A 81 -6.52 1.35 8.14
C GLY A 81 -7.52 0.20 8.19
N SER A 82 -8.63 0.27 7.46
CA SER A 82 -9.61 -0.81 7.45
C SER A 82 -9.12 -2.00 6.61
N ILE A 83 -9.54 -3.20 7.03
CA ILE A 83 -9.39 -4.45 6.29
C ILE A 83 -10.79 -4.99 6.06
N ILE A 84 -11.16 -5.11 4.80
CA ILE A 84 -12.48 -5.59 4.38
C ILE A 84 -12.35 -7.06 3.98
N ARG A 85 -13.25 -7.89 4.47
CA ARG A 85 -13.40 -9.28 4.04
C ARG A 85 -14.51 -9.37 3.00
N ILE A 86 -14.23 -10.04 1.89
CA ILE A 86 -15.17 -10.29 0.79
C ILE A 86 -15.48 -11.77 0.80
N GLY A 87 -16.72 -12.10 1.06
CA GLY A 87 -17.23 -13.46 1.07
C GLY A 87 -17.28 -14.07 -0.34
N ASN A 88 -17.42 -15.40 -0.42
CA ASN A 88 -17.54 -16.10 -1.69
C ASN A 88 -18.83 -15.75 -2.47
N ASP A 89 -19.80 -15.15 -1.79
CA ASP A 89 -21.04 -14.60 -2.36
C ASP A 89 -20.91 -13.13 -2.78
N GLY A 90 -19.71 -12.54 -2.63
CA GLY A 90 -19.42 -11.14 -2.94
C GLY A 90 -19.82 -10.15 -1.85
N THR A 91 -20.33 -10.60 -0.69
CA THR A 91 -20.65 -9.68 0.42
C THR A 91 -19.38 -9.10 1.02
N LEU A 92 -19.41 -7.79 1.29
CA LEU A 92 -18.32 -7.07 1.93
C LEU A 92 -18.65 -6.83 3.41
N GLU A 93 -17.70 -7.14 4.27
CA GLU A 93 -17.82 -6.89 5.71
C GLU A 93 -16.52 -6.31 6.27
N ALA A 94 -16.64 -5.40 7.24
CA ALA A 94 -15.49 -4.89 7.97
C ALA A 94 -14.93 -6.00 8.86
N PHE A 95 -13.68 -6.41 8.60
CA PHE A 95 -13.02 -7.45 9.37
C PHE A 95 -12.21 -6.90 10.53
N ALA A 96 -11.37 -5.91 10.27
CA ALA A 96 -10.54 -5.26 11.27
C ALA A 96 -10.22 -3.82 10.87
N ASN A 97 -9.69 -3.03 11.83
CA ASN A 97 -9.12 -1.72 11.53
C ASN A 97 -7.84 -1.53 12.35
N THR A 98 -6.70 -1.37 11.67
CA THR A 98 -5.38 -1.22 12.32
C THR A 98 -5.20 0.16 12.95
N GLY A 99 -6.00 1.14 12.55
CA GLY A 99 -5.79 2.55 12.87
C GLY A 99 -4.47 3.11 12.33
N GLY A 100 -3.88 2.44 11.35
CA GLY A 100 -2.66 2.79 10.66
C GLY A 100 -2.84 2.81 9.15
N ARG A 101 -1.89 2.22 8.43
CA ARG A 101 -1.95 2.04 6.97
C ARG A 101 -1.40 0.65 6.61
N PRO A 102 -2.26 -0.36 6.54
CA PRO A 102 -1.87 -1.72 6.16
C PRO A 102 -1.50 -1.76 4.68
N LEU A 103 -0.26 -2.16 4.38
CA LEU A 103 0.29 -2.19 3.02
C LEU A 103 0.38 -3.61 2.47
N GLY A 104 0.95 -4.55 3.26
CA GLY A 104 1.11 -5.94 2.84
C GLY A 104 0.43 -6.90 3.79
N MET A 105 -0.18 -7.98 3.26
CA MET A 105 -0.90 -8.96 4.06
C MET A 105 -0.64 -10.38 3.57
N ALA A 106 -0.51 -11.32 4.52
CA ALA A 106 -0.47 -12.76 4.23
C ALA A 106 -1.07 -13.57 5.37
N PHE A 107 -1.73 -14.67 5.05
CA PHE A 107 -2.13 -15.64 6.06
C PHE A 107 -0.96 -16.58 6.40
N ASP A 108 -0.75 -16.81 7.68
CA ASP A 108 0.12 -17.89 8.14
C ASP A 108 -0.55 -19.28 8.04
N ALA A 109 0.22 -20.33 8.34
CA ALA A 109 -0.28 -21.70 8.29
C ALA A 109 -1.37 -22.01 9.33
N GLN A 110 -1.54 -21.16 10.33
CA GLN A 110 -2.57 -21.25 11.37
C GLN A 110 -3.83 -20.46 11.04
N GLY A 111 -3.82 -19.72 9.92
CA GLY A 111 -4.94 -18.89 9.50
C GLY A 111 -4.99 -17.52 10.19
N THR A 112 -3.88 -17.09 10.80
CA THR A 112 -3.72 -15.72 11.32
C THR A 112 -3.30 -14.79 10.21
N LEU A 113 -3.94 -13.64 10.07
CA LEU A 113 -3.54 -12.64 9.09
C LEU A 113 -2.37 -11.81 9.64
N ILE A 114 -1.22 -11.90 8.98
CA ILE A 114 -0.05 -11.09 9.27
C ILE A 114 -0.09 -9.86 8.37
N VAL A 115 0.09 -8.69 8.97
CA VAL A 115 -0.06 -7.39 8.29
C VAL A 115 1.17 -6.53 8.52
N ALA A 116 1.77 -6.05 7.45
CA ALA A 116 2.80 -5.00 7.49
C ALA A 116 2.10 -3.63 7.39
N ASP A 117 2.03 -2.93 8.51
CA ASP A 117 1.40 -1.61 8.58
C ASP A 117 2.46 -0.51 8.65
N ALA A 118 2.35 0.50 7.78
CA ALA A 118 3.33 1.57 7.66
C ALA A 118 3.51 2.40 8.94
N PHE A 119 2.49 2.46 9.81
CA PHE A 119 2.50 3.30 11.01
C PHE A 119 2.50 2.49 12.32
N LYS A 120 2.11 1.22 12.24
CA LYS A 120 1.96 0.34 13.41
C LYS A 120 2.97 -0.80 13.47
N GLY A 121 3.76 -0.99 12.39
CA GLY A 121 4.73 -2.06 12.27
C GLY A 121 4.11 -3.40 11.84
N LEU A 122 4.63 -4.50 12.32
CA LEU A 122 4.13 -5.84 12.00
C LEU A 122 3.04 -6.25 12.99
N LEU A 123 1.89 -6.60 12.46
CA LEU A 123 0.70 -6.97 13.22
C LEU A 123 0.30 -8.42 12.93
N SER A 124 -0.37 -9.06 13.89
CA SER A 124 -1.15 -10.29 13.67
C SER A 124 -2.61 -10.02 13.98
N ILE A 125 -3.52 -10.56 13.16
CA ILE A 125 -4.95 -10.41 13.31
C ILE A 125 -5.57 -11.81 13.31
N ASP A 126 -6.25 -12.17 14.40
CA ASP A 126 -6.90 -13.47 14.52
C ASP A 126 -8.21 -13.56 13.72
N ALA A 127 -8.82 -14.74 13.70
CA ALA A 127 -10.06 -14.99 12.97
C ALA A 127 -11.25 -14.14 13.45
N GLN A 128 -11.18 -13.55 14.65
CA GLN A 128 -12.17 -12.66 15.24
C GLN A 128 -11.87 -11.18 14.97
N GLY A 129 -10.78 -10.87 14.23
CA GLY A 129 -10.36 -9.51 13.94
C GLY A 129 -9.59 -8.83 15.08
N GLN A 130 -9.16 -9.59 16.11
CA GLN A 130 -8.39 -9.03 17.22
C GLN A 130 -6.93 -8.81 16.77
N ILE A 131 -6.44 -7.60 17.00
CA ILE A 131 -5.13 -7.16 16.57
C ILE A 131 -4.12 -7.26 17.69
N ARG A 132 -2.95 -7.84 17.40
CA ARG A 132 -1.77 -7.87 18.26
C ARG A 132 -0.57 -7.30 17.51
N VAL A 133 0.18 -6.41 18.14
CA VAL A 133 1.45 -5.91 17.60
C VAL A 133 2.53 -6.97 17.81
N LEU A 134 3.23 -7.36 16.75
CA LEU A 134 4.36 -8.29 16.77
C LEU A 134 5.69 -7.54 16.85
N SER A 135 5.84 -6.44 16.08
CA SER A 135 7.01 -5.56 16.10
C SER A 135 6.61 -4.15 15.66
N THR A 136 7.30 -3.15 16.21
CA THR A 136 7.17 -1.73 15.82
C THR A 136 8.44 -1.20 15.14
N GLU A 137 9.42 -2.06 14.91
CA GLU A 137 10.69 -1.75 14.25
C GLU A 137 10.66 -2.09 12.76
#